data_880180f2dfc08469be3407122e44ac43
#
_entry.id   880180f2dfc08469be3407122e44ac43
#
_cell.length_a   1.000
_cell.length_b   1.000
_cell.length_c   1.000
_cell.angle_alpha   90.00
_cell.angle_beta   90.00
_cell.angle_gamma   90.00
#
_symmetry.space_group_name_H-M   'P 1'
#
loop_
_entity.id
_entity.type
_entity.pdbx_description
1 polymer ?
#
loop_
_entity_poly.entity_id
_entity_poly.type
_entity_poly.pdbx_seq_one_letter_code
_entity_poly.pdbx_strand_id
1 'polypeptide(L)'
;MNLLLHMCCGPCSCYPVKKLRQEGIEPVGYFFNPNIHPYKEWDMRLKTAREFAAKVDMKMYDDDNYRLRDFLRRALAAEAVENGRCRMCYTWRLEETARFAAEQGFD
;
A
#
# COMPACT_ATOMS: atom_id res chain seq x y z
N MET A 1 9.63 -9.26 15.79
CA MET A 1 9.19 -9.40 14.38
C MET A 1 9.07 -8.03 13.74
N ASN A 2 9.73 -7.83 12.63
CA ASN A 2 9.62 -6.61 11.82
C ASN A 2 8.60 -6.82 10.73
N LEU A 3 7.43 -6.22 10.87
CA LEU A 3 6.32 -6.42 9.93
C LEU A 3 6.07 -5.16 9.11
N LEU A 4 6.02 -5.31 7.79
CA LEU A 4 5.63 -4.25 6.87
C LEU A 4 4.16 -4.42 6.52
N LEU A 5 3.35 -3.40 6.78
CA LEU A 5 1.91 -3.40 6.52
C LEU A 5 1.62 -2.52 5.31
N HIS A 6 1.06 -3.11 4.24
CA HIS A 6 0.60 -2.35 3.08
C HIS A 6 -0.63 -1.52 3.47
N MET A 7 -0.62 -0.23 3.13
CA MET A 7 -1.69 0.70 3.47
C MET A 7 -2.30 1.31 2.21
N CYS A 8 -3.63 1.33 2.12
CA CYS A 8 -4.32 2.02 1.03
C CYS A 8 -4.85 3.40 1.46
N CYS A 9 -5.09 3.61 2.73
CA CYS A 9 -5.50 4.90 3.30
C CYS A 9 -5.47 4.79 4.83
N GLY A 10 -5.69 5.94 5.52
CA GLY A 10 -5.71 5.97 6.97
C GLY A 10 -6.82 5.11 7.59
N PRO A 11 -8.12 5.34 7.22
CA PRO A 11 -9.22 4.60 7.85
C PRO A 11 -9.12 3.08 7.71
N CYS A 12 -8.66 2.58 6.56
CA CYS A 12 -8.52 1.14 6.32
C CYS A 12 -7.43 0.51 7.18
N SER A 13 -6.50 1.30 7.71
CA SER A 13 -5.37 0.82 8.49
C SER A 13 -5.65 0.79 10.00
N CYS A 14 -6.75 1.39 10.46
CA CYS A 14 -7.05 1.50 11.90
C CYS A 14 -7.13 0.15 12.59
N TYR A 15 -7.92 -0.76 12.05
CA TYR A 15 -8.10 -2.08 12.67
C TYR A 15 -6.85 -2.95 12.60
N PRO A 16 -6.18 -3.09 11.43
CA PRO A 16 -4.96 -3.89 11.36
C PRO A 16 -3.87 -3.42 12.32
N VAL A 17 -3.64 -2.12 12.44
CA VAL A 17 -2.63 -1.57 13.34
C VAL A 17 -2.99 -1.88 14.80
N LYS A 18 -4.25 -1.66 15.19
CA LYS A 18 -4.72 -1.95 16.54
C LYS A 18 -4.54 -3.43 16.87
N LYS A 19 -4.93 -4.30 15.95
CA LYS A 19 -4.84 -5.76 16.15
C LYS A 19 -3.41 -6.21 16.32
N LEU A 20 -2.50 -5.73 15.47
CA LEU A 20 -1.09 -6.10 15.55
C LEU A 20 -0.44 -5.63 16.85
N ARG A 21 -0.77 -4.41 17.29
CA ARG A 21 -0.27 -3.89 18.56
C ARG A 21 -0.76 -4.69 19.75
N GLN A 22 -2.00 -5.17 19.73
CA GLN A 22 -2.55 -6.04 20.77
C GLN A 22 -1.77 -7.35 20.85
N GLU A 23 -1.20 -7.81 19.75
CA GLU A 23 -0.39 -9.03 19.69
C GLU A 23 1.10 -8.76 19.96
N GLY A 24 1.45 -7.54 20.35
CA GLY A 24 2.83 -7.17 20.64
C GLY A 24 3.68 -6.89 19.42
N ILE A 25 3.06 -6.69 18.26
CA ILE A 25 3.77 -6.40 17.00
C ILE A 25 3.59 -4.92 16.66
N GLU A 26 4.71 -4.20 16.49
CA GLU A 26 4.68 -2.82 16.03
C GLU A 26 4.90 -2.79 14.51
N PRO A 27 3.86 -2.52 13.72
CA PRO A 27 4.01 -2.53 12.26
C PRO A 27 4.66 -1.25 11.75
N VAL A 28 5.27 -1.35 10.58
CA VAL A 28 5.72 -0.21 9.78
C VAL A 28 4.82 -0.17 8.55
N GLY A 29 4.26 1.00 8.21
CA GLY A 29 3.36 1.13 7.08
C GLY A 29 4.10 1.32 5.75
N TYR A 30 3.49 0.86 4.67
CA TYR A 30 3.99 1.10 3.33
C TYR A 30 2.83 1.45 2.40
N PHE A 31 2.87 2.65 1.83
CA PHE A 31 1.88 3.12 0.88
C PHE A 31 2.42 2.94 -0.54
N PHE A 32 1.86 2.00 -1.27
CA PHE A 32 2.13 1.77 -2.69
C PHE A 32 0.83 1.38 -3.36
N ASN A 33 0.19 2.34 -4.03
CA ASN A 33 -1.15 2.18 -4.58
C ASN A 33 -1.25 2.75 -6.00
N PRO A 34 -0.62 2.08 -6.99
CA PRO A 34 -0.64 2.55 -8.37
C PRO A 34 -2.01 2.46 -9.03
N ASN A 35 -2.96 1.78 -8.39
CA ASN A 35 -4.32 1.57 -8.88
C ASN A 35 -5.29 2.67 -8.48
N ILE A 36 -4.88 3.64 -7.65
CA ILE A 36 -5.78 4.70 -7.21
C ILE A 36 -5.72 5.88 -8.17
N HIS A 37 -6.86 6.23 -8.73
CA HIS A 37 -7.03 7.33 -9.69
C HIS A 37 -8.37 8.02 -9.43
N PRO A 38 -8.54 9.30 -9.78
CA PRO A 38 -7.54 10.21 -10.36
C PRO A 38 -6.51 10.70 -9.35
N TYR A 39 -5.58 11.55 -9.78
CA TYR A 39 -4.49 12.04 -8.96
C TYR A 39 -4.96 12.64 -7.62
N LYS A 40 -6.04 13.41 -7.63
CA LYS A 40 -6.57 14.04 -6.40
C LYS A 40 -6.95 12.99 -5.35
N GLU A 41 -7.56 11.90 -5.78
CA GLU A 41 -7.94 10.81 -4.87
C GLU A 41 -6.71 10.12 -4.31
N TRP A 42 -5.73 9.81 -5.17
CA TRP A 42 -4.48 9.20 -4.76
C TRP A 42 -3.73 10.08 -3.76
N ASP A 43 -3.60 11.38 -4.08
CA ASP A 43 -2.91 12.34 -3.22
C ASP A 43 -3.59 12.47 -1.85
N MET A 44 -4.92 12.53 -1.84
CA MET A 44 -5.70 12.61 -0.61
C MET A 44 -5.48 11.38 0.26
N ARG A 45 -5.49 10.19 -0.32
CA ARG A 45 -5.29 8.95 0.41
C ARG A 45 -3.87 8.84 0.98
N LEU A 46 -2.88 9.30 0.23
CA LEU A 46 -1.50 9.36 0.72
C LEU A 46 -1.40 10.27 1.93
N LYS A 47 -2.00 11.47 1.85
CA LYS A 47 -2.00 12.42 2.95
C LYS A 47 -2.71 11.87 4.19
N THR A 48 -3.88 11.25 4.02
CA THR A 48 -4.60 10.67 5.16
C THR A 48 -3.85 9.50 5.79
N ALA A 49 -3.15 8.71 4.99
CA ALA A 49 -2.30 7.64 5.50
C ALA A 49 -1.15 8.20 6.34
N ARG A 50 -0.50 9.26 5.86
CA ARG A 50 0.57 9.95 6.60
C ARG A 50 0.06 10.54 7.91
N GLU A 51 -1.11 11.18 7.90
CA GLU A 51 -1.73 11.75 9.09
C GLU A 51 -2.07 10.66 10.11
N PHE A 52 -2.62 9.55 9.64
CA PHE A 52 -2.94 8.41 10.51
C PHE A 52 -1.67 7.85 11.16
N ALA A 53 -0.62 7.64 10.38
CA ALA A 53 0.65 7.12 10.90
C ALA A 53 1.23 8.04 11.98
N ALA A 54 1.17 9.36 11.76
CA ALA A 54 1.61 10.34 12.75
C ALA A 54 0.78 10.29 14.03
N LYS A 55 -0.55 10.16 13.91
CA LYS A 55 -1.45 10.09 15.07
C LYS A 55 -1.22 8.87 15.94
N VAL A 56 -0.91 7.74 15.33
CA VAL A 56 -0.69 6.49 16.07
C VAL A 56 0.79 6.21 16.33
N ASP A 57 1.64 7.17 16.02
CA ASP A 57 3.09 7.10 16.21
C ASP A 57 3.68 5.86 15.54
N MET A 58 3.33 5.67 14.26
CA MET A 58 3.79 4.55 13.44
C MET A 58 4.72 5.05 12.34
N LYS A 59 5.85 4.37 12.16
CA LYS A 59 6.74 4.66 11.05
C LYS A 59 6.08 4.23 9.73
N MET A 60 6.22 5.05 8.71
CA MET A 60 5.63 4.78 7.41
C MET A 60 6.59 5.13 6.28
N TYR A 61 6.67 4.23 5.31
CA TYR A 61 7.32 4.50 4.02
C TYR A 61 6.24 4.69 2.97
N ASP A 62 6.51 5.50 1.95
CA ASP A 62 5.58 5.67 0.84
C ASP A 62 6.31 5.80 -0.49
N ASP A 63 5.62 5.37 -1.55
CA ASP A 63 5.99 5.65 -2.92
C ASP A 63 5.12 6.82 -3.36
N ASP A 64 5.69 8.00 -3.46
CA ASP A 64 4.99 9.23 -3.77
C ASP A 64 4.90 9.52 -5.27
N ASN A 65 5.26 8.56 -6.12
CA ASN A 65 5.13 8.67 -7.56
C ASN A 65 3.73 8.25 -8.00
N TYR A 66 3.05 9.13 -8.72
CA TYR A 66 1.75 8.79 -9.31
C TYR A 66 1.99 8.02 -10.60
N ARG A 67 1.66 6.72 -10.59
CA ARG A 67 2.06 5.77 -11.64
C ARG A 67 0.95 5.47 -12.64
N LEU A 68 0.26 6.50 -13.12
CA LEU A 68 -0.85 6.32 -14.06
C LEU A 68 -0.43 5.56 -15.33
N ARG A 69 0.70 5.93 -15.91
CA ARG A 69 1.16 5.31 -17.15
C ARG A 69 1.45 3.83 -16.98
N ASP A 70 2.14 3.47 -15.92
CA ASP A 70 2.44 2.07 -15.60
C ASP A 70 1.16 1.28 -15.33
N PHE A 71 0.23 1.88 -14.60
CA PHE A 71 -1.07 1.26 -14.33
C PHE A 71 -1.83 0.98 -15.64
N LEU A 72 -1.89 1.96 -16.55
CA LEU A 72 -2.59 1.79 -17.81
C LEU A 72 -1.98 0.67 -18.67
N ARG A 73 -0.66 0.59 -18.73
CA ARG A 73 0.03 -0.48 -19.47
C ARG A 73 -0.32 -1.86 -18.91
N ARG A 74 -0.27 -2.01 -17.60
CA ARG A 74 -0.57 -3.27 -16.94
C ARG A 74 -2.03 -3.64 -17.04
N ALA A 75 -2.94 -2.65 -16.95
CA ALA A 75 -4.37 -2.89 -17.09
C ALA A 75 -4.72 -3.36 -18.50
N LEU A 76 -4.13 -2.74 -19.53
CA LEU A 76 -4.35 -3.15 -20.92
C LEU A 76 -3.82 -4.56 -21.18
N ALA A 77 -2.66 -4.90 -20.65
CA ALA A 77 -2.09 -6.24 -20.79
C ALA A 77 -2.95 -7.31 -20.12
N ALA A 78 -3.67 -6.95 -19.06
CA ALA A 78 -4.48 -7.89 -18.26
C ALA A 78 -5.94 -7.97 -18.70
N GLU A 79 -6.42 -7.10 -19.62
CA GLU A 79 -7.85 -6.99 -19.93
C GLU A 79 -8.46 -8.24 -20.57
N ALA A 80 -7.65 -9.03 -21.28
CA ALA A 80 -8.13 -10.23 -21.95
C ALA A 80 -8.44 -11.39 -21.00
N VAL A 81 -8.05 -11.29 -19.75
CA VAL A 81 -8.24 -12.34 -18.74
C VAL A 81 -9.39 -11.94 -17.81
N GLU A 82 -10.30 -12.88 -17.51
CA GLU A 82 -11.37 -12.61 -16.56
C GLU A 82 -10.79 -12.20 -15.20
N ASN A 83 -11.25 -11.06 -14.68
CA ASN A 83 -10.72 -10.44 -13.46
C ASN A 83 -9.22 -10.11 -13.53
N GLY A 84 -8.65 -10.06 -14.75
CA GLY A 84 -7.21 -9.84 -14.93
C GLY A 84 -6.72 -8.52 -14.36
N ARG A 85 -7.52 -7.44 -14.48
CA ARG A 85 -7.14 -6.14 -13.91
C ARG A 85 -7.08 -6.18 -12.39
N CYS A 86 -8.04 -6.84 -11.75
CA CYS A 86 -8.04 -6.98 -10.29
C CYS A 86 -6.85 -7.82 -9.83
N ARG A 87 -6.57 -8.93 -10.49
CA ARG A 87 -5.40 -9.76 -10.20
C ARG A 87 -4.11 -8.98 -10.37
N MET A 88 -4.00 -8.22 -11.46
CA MET A 88 -2.83 -7.40 -11.73
C MET A 88 -2.60 -6.39 -10.60
N CYS A 89 -3.64 -5.70 -10.15
CA CYS A 89 -3.52 -4.71 -9.07
C CYS A 89 -3.08 -5.36 -7.76
N TYR A 90 -3.68 -6.48 -7.37
CA TYR A 90 -3.28 -7.19 -6.16
C TYR A 90 -1.86 -7.71 -6.26
N THR A 91 -1.53 -8.38 -7.35
CA THR A 91 -0.21 -8.94 -7.57
C THR A 91 0.86 -7.87 -7.52
N TRP A 92 0.65 -6.77 -8.22
CA TRP A 92 1.62 -5.68 -8.27
C TRP A 92 1.85 -5.08 -6.89
N ARG A 93 0.76 -4.77 -6.15
CA ARG A 93 0.89 -4.19 -4.82
C ARG A 93 1.57 -5.13 -3.84
N LEU A 94 1.20 -6.40 -3.86
CA LEU A 94 1.76 -7.40 -2.96
C LEU A 94 3.21 -7.72 -3.30
N GLU A 95 3.54 -7.87 -4.58
CA GLU A 95 4.92 -8.11 -5.02
C GLU A 95 5.84 -6.96 -4.65
N GLU A 96 5.42 -5.71 -4.89
CA GLU A 96 6.22 -4.54 -4.54
C GLU A 96 6.40 -4.42 -3.03
N THR A 97 5.34 -4.68 -2.26
CA THR A 97 5.43 -4.65 -0.81
C THR A 97 6.39 -5.72 -0.29
N ALA A 98 6.32 -6.93 -0.85
CA ALA A 98 7.22 -8.01 -0.49
C ALA A 98 8.68 -7.69 -0.89
N ARG A 99 8.88 -7.13 -2.08
CA ARG A 99 10.20 -6.71 -2.54
C ARG A 99 10.79 -5.65 -1.61
N PHE A 100 10.00 -4.64 -1.26
CA PHE A 100 10.42 -3.59 -0.35
C PHE A 100 10.75 -4.16 1.03
N ALA A 101 9.92 -5.07 1.53
CA ALA A 101 10.15 -5.72 2.81
C ALA A 101 11.49 -6.49 2.82
N ALA A 102 11.76 -7.26 1.76
CA ALA A 102 13.01 -8.00 1.64
C ALA A 102 14.23 -7.06 1.58
N GLU A 103 14.11 -5.98 0.81
CA GLU A 103 15.16 -4.98 0.63
C GLU A 103 15.50 -4.25 1.93
N GLN A 104 14.50 -3.94 2.74
CA GLN A 104 14.66 -3.20 3.99
C GLN A 104 14.82 -4.09 5.23
N GLY A 105 14.85 -5.40 5.05
CA GLY A 105 15.06 -6.34 6.15
C GLY A 105 13.83 -6.63 7.01
N PHE A 106 12.64 -6.48 6.46
CA PHE A 106 11.40 -6.88 7.13
C PHE A 106 11.15 -8.38 6.98
N ASP A 107 10.39 -8.90 7.92
CA ASP A 107 10.01 -10.33 7.93
C ASP A 107 8.87 -10.68 6.96
#